data_681ed6592af50c3b54c5698621464c7f
#
_entry.id   681ed6592af50c3b54c5698621464c7f
#
_cell.length_a   1.000
_cell.length_b   1.000
_cell.length_c   1.000
_cell.angle_alpha   90.00
_cell.angle_beta   90.00
_cell.angle_gamma   90.00
#
_symmetry.space_group_name_H-M   'P 1'
#
loop_
_entity.id
_entity.type
_entity.pdbx_description
1 polymer ?
#
loop_
_entity_poly.entity_id
_entity_poly.type
_entity_poly.pdbx_seq_one_letter_code
_entity_poly.pdbx_strand_id
1 'polypeptide(L)'
;MFAVQIFCNSSYAFSENISNLDSKKYNFLKVMSVNKVDVVFKTPFLRESYQKKGVYVSEIIGNTLPNTIALASTSILISIFLGFFLGIFSALNQNTWFDYLVQFFSTLGMSVPSFFSAIIFAWIFGFVLHDYTGLNMTGSLYELDDYGESIRINLKNLILPSLVLGIRPVAVISQMMRNSLIKVLSQNYIRTAYSKGLSKFFVIKDHAIKNSLSPVVTTMSGWFASMLAGSVFVEYIFGWNGLGKEIVDSLNTLDIPVLIGAVLTIAFIFILINIFVDVIYTVLSLIHI
;
A
#
# COMPACT_ATOMS: atom_id res chain seq x y z
N MET A 1 11.55 3.84 -16.88
CA MET A 1 11.43 4.08 -18.32
C MET A 1 11.07 2.73 -18.97
N PHE A 2 9.77 2.43 -19.03
CA PHE A 2 9.30 1.25 -19.75
C PHE A 2 9.56 1.50 -21.23
N ALA A 3 10.68 1.02 -21.72
CA ALA A 3 10.91 0.98 -23.15
C ALA A 3 9.96 -0.08 -23.72
N VAL A 4 8.86 0.35 -24.29
CA VAL A 4 8.16 -0.43 -25.31
C VAL A 4 9.16 -0.59 -26.45
N GLN A 5 10.03 -1.58 -26.32
CA GLN A 5 10.87 -1.97 -27.43
C GLN A 5 9.99 -2.78 -28.37
N ILE A 6 9.50 -2.15 -29.39
CA ILE A 6 8.87 -2.81 -30.51
C ILE A 6 10.01 -3.54 -31.23
N PHE A 7 10.17 -4.83 -30.96
CA PHE A 7 11.09 -5.69 -31.70
C PHE A 7 10.31 -6.34 -32.81
N CYS A 8 10.76 -6.09 -34.01
CA CYS A 8 10.30 -6.79 -35.18
C CYS A 8 11.11 -8.09 -35.33
N ASN A 9 10.44 -9.21 -35.44
CA ASN A 9 11.07 -10.50 -35.76
C ASN A 9 11.18 -10.62 -37.28
N SER A 10 12.01 -9.79 -37.91
CA SER A 10 12.41 -9.90 -39.29
C SER A 10 13.76 -9.24 -39.47
N SER A 11 14.51 -9.78 -40.37
CA SER A 11 15.76 -9.20 -40.83
C SER A 11 15.59 -7.73 -41.17
N TYR A 12 16.08 -6.86 -40.31
CA TYR A 12 16.29 -5.48 -40.72
C TYR A 12 17.41 -5.46 -41.75
N ALA A 13 17.12 -4.93 -42.94
CA ALA A 13 18.04 -4.82 -44.04
C ALA A 13 19.23 -3.85 -43.80
N PHE A 14 19.49 -3.44 -42.57
CA PHE A 14 20.56 -2.52 -42.19
C PHE A 14 21.71 -3.14 -41.39
N SER A 15 21.62 -4.39 -41.00
CA SER A 15 22.77 -5.12 -40.43
C SER A 15 22.64 -6.59 -40.77
N GLU A 16 23.72 -7.23 -41.16
CA GLU A 16 23.80 -8.67 -41.41
C GLU A 16 23.54 -9.56 -40.19
N ASN A 17 23.18 -8.99 -39.07
CA ASN A 17 22.88 -9.67 -37.82
C ASN A 17 21.38 -9.74 -37.57
N ILE A 18 20.77 -10.85 -37.88
CA ILE A 18 19.40 -11.21 -37.50
C ILE A 18 19.41 -11.43 -35.97
N SER A 19 18.96 -10.45 -35.19
CA SER A 19 18.77 -10.66 -33.76
C SER A 19 17.43 -11.34 -33.51
N ASN A 20 17.44 -12.67 -33.45
CA ASN A 20 16.29 -13.43 -32.96
C ASN A 20 16.13 -13.18 -31.46
N LEU A 21 14.90 -12.87 -31.04
CA LEU A 21 14.56 -12.80 -29.61
C LEU A 21 14.76 -14.20 -28.99
N ASP A 22 15.67 -14.31 -28.03
CA ASP A 22 15.86 -15.53 -27.27
C ASP A 22 14.66 -15.80 -26.40
N SER A 23 13.83 -16.76 -26.75
CA SER A 23 12.61 -17.15 -26.01
C SER A 23 12.90 -17.70 -24.61
N LYS A 24 14.14 -18.14 -24.34
CA LYS A 24 14.57 -18.55 -23.00
C LYS A 24 14.85 -17.37 -22.09
N LYS A 25 15.23 -16.24 -22.68
CA LYS A 25 15.64 -15.03 -21.95
C LYS A 25 14.51 -13.99 -21.82
N TYR A 26 13.59 -13.96 -22.79
CA TYR A 26 12.56 -12.93 -22.85
C TYR A 26 11.16 -13.53 -22.97
N ASN A 27 10.27 -13.19 -22.07
CA ASN A 27 8.85 -13.44 -22.23
C ASN A 27 8.25 -12.35 -23.12
N PHE A 28 7.59 -12.73 -24.19
CA PHE A 28 6.94 -11.79 -25.11
C PHE A 28 5.58 -12.32 -25.58
N LEU A 29 4.65 -11.40 -25.80
CA LEU A 29 3.37 -11.67 -26.42
C LEU A 29 3.38 -11.12 -27.84
N LYS A 30 3.09 -11.98 -28.80
CA LYS A 30 2.93 -11.56 -30.20
C LYS A 30 1.59 -10.85 -30.34
N VAL A 31 1.61 -9.57 -30.74
CA VAL A 31 0.42 -8.73 -30.87
C VAL A 31 -0.13 -8.82 -32.29
N MET A 32 0.73 -8.66 -33.31
CA MET A 32 0.32 -8.74 -34.71
C MET A 32 1.52 -9.04 -35.63
N SER A 33 1.24 -9.60 -36.80
CA SER A 33 2.24 -9.79 -37.89
C SER A 33 1.88 -8.90 -39.06
N VAL A 34 2.82 -8.11 -39.52
CA VAL A 34 2.68 -7.25 -40.69
C VAL A 34 3.88 -7.52 -41.62
N ASN A 35 3.63 -7.97 -42.86
CA ASN A 35 4.65 -8.15 -43.89
C ASN A 35 5.94 -8.87 -43.45
N LYS A 36 5.80 -10.08 -42.86
CA LYS A 36 6.93 -10.87 -42.30
C LYS A 36 7.64 -10.26 -41.09
N VAL A 37 7.05 -9.22 -40.50
CA VAL A 37 7.53 -8.58 -39.28
C VAL A 37 6.51 -8.87 -38.15
N ASP A 38 6.99 -9.44 -37.05
CA ASP A 38 6.16 -9.67 -35.86
C ASP A 38 6.34 -8.52 -34.88
N VAL A 39 5.23 -7.85 -34.56
CA VAL A 39 5.18 -6.87 -33.50
C VAL A 39 4.91 -7.61 -32.20
N VAL A 40 5.86 -7.53 -31.25
CA VAL A 40 5.80 -8.24 -29.99
C VAL A 40 5.80 -7.27 -28.82
N PHE A 41 4.95 -7.53 -27.85
CA PHE A 41 5.02 -6.85 -26.56
C PHE A 41 5.92 -7.66 -25.64
N LYS A 42 7.03 -7.06 -25.24
CA LYS A 42 8.06 -7.73 -24.43
C LYS A 42 7.98 -7.23 -22.99
N THR A 43 7.96 -8.15 -22.04
CA THR A 43 8.18 -7.79 -20.64
C THR A 43 9.61 -7.31 -20.41
N PRO A 44 9.83 -6.28 -19.57
CA PRO A 44 11.18 -5.79 -19.30
C PRO A 44 12.02 -6.90 -18.66
N PHE A 45 13.22 -7.13 -19.21
CA PHE A 45 14.18 -8.05 -18.63
C PHE A 45 15.00 -7.33 -17.56
N LEU A 46 14.77 -7.70 -16.30
CA LEU A 46 15.35 -7.03 -15.13
C LEU A 46 16.75 -7.56 -14.76
N ARG A 47 17.33 -8.47 -15.61
CA ARG A 47 18.63 -9.10 -15.38
C ARG A 47 18.66 -10.09 -14.20
N GLU A 48 19.87 -10.61 -13.93
CA GLU A 48 20.17 -11.46 -12.78
C GLU A 48 20.71 -10.60 -11.64
N SER A 49 20.49 -11.06 -10.41
CA SER A 49 21.10 -10.49 -9.20
C SER A 49 22.64 -10.61 -9.28
N TYR A 50 23.34 -9.59 -8.84
CA TYR A 50 24.81 -9.64 -8.74
C TYR A 50 25.27 -10.45 -7.54
N GLN A 51 24.45 -10.54 -6.50
CA GLN A 51 24.78 -11.24 -5.26
C GLN A 51 24.26 -12.67 -5.23
N LYS A 52 23.03 -12.90 -5.73
CA LYS A 52 22.38 -14.22 -5.78
C LYS A 52 22.62 -14.82 -7.18
N LYS A 53 23.76 -15.48 -7.40
CA LYS A 53 24.13 -16.05 -8.73
C LYS A 53 23.05 -16.98 -9.27
N GLY A 54 22.65 -16.76 -10.52
CA GLY A 54 21.64 -17.57 -11.21
C GLY A 54 20.19 -17.27 -10.82
N VAL A 55 19.93 -16.27 -9.95
CA VAL A 55 18.58 -15.86 -9.58
C VAL A 55 18.19 -14.59 -10.35
N TYR A 56 17.06 -14.65 -11.04
CA TYR A 56 16.54 -13.50 -11.77
C TYR A 56 15.85 -12.51 -10.84
N VAL A 57 16.01 -11.22 -11.11
CA VAL A 57 15.35 -10.14 -10.35
C VAL A 57 13.83 -10.30 -10.37
N SER A 58 13.25 -10.77 -11.49
CA SER A 58 11.81 -11.06 -11.59
C SER A 58 11.34 -12.12 -10.59
N GLU A 59 12.15 -13.10 -10.28
CA GLU A 59 11.85 -14.14 -9.30
C GLU A 59 11.88 -13.58 -7.88
N ILE A 60 12.90 -12.78 -7.56
CA ILE A 60 12.99 -12.09 -6.25
C ILE A 60 11.75 -11.21 -6.03
N ILE A 61 11.38 -10.41 -7.03
CA ILE A 61 10.19 -9.56 -6.98
C ILE A 61 8.92 -10.41 -6.81
N GLY A 62 8.77 -11.49 -7.57
CA GLY A 62 7.62 -12.40 -7.50
C GLY A 62 7.42 -12.99 -6.11
N ASN A 63 8.51 -13.28 -5.40
CA ASN A 63 8.47 -13.87 -4.06
C ASN A 63 8.26 -12.83 -2.94
N THR A 64 8.70 -11.59 -3.12
CA THR A 64 8.66 -10.56 -2.08
C THR A 64 7.47 -9.61 -2.20
N LEU A 65 7.03 -9.30 -3.42
CA LEU A 65 5.92 -8.38 -3.69
C LEU A 65 4.60 -8.79 -3.01
N PRO A 66 4.16 -10.07 -2.99
CA PRO A 66 2.93 -10.45 -2.31
C PRO A 66 2.93 -10.11 -0.82
N ASN A 67 4.08 -10.21 -0.16
CA ASN A 67 4.24 -9.87 1.25
C ASN A 67 4.07 -8.36 1.49
N THR A 68 4.64 -7.52 0.63
CA THR A 68 4.45 -6.06 0.68
C THR A 68 2.99 -5.68 0.45
N ILE A 69 2.33 -6.31 -0.53
CA ILE A 69 0.90 -6.07 -0.81
C ILE A 69 0.04 -6.50 0.39
N ALA A 70 0.32 -7.65 0.99
CA ALA A 70 -0.39 -8.13 2.18
C ALA A 70 -0.25 -7.14 3.34
N LEU A 71 0.97 -6.67 3.61
CA LEU A 71 1.24 -5.67 4.65
C LEU A 71 0.52 -4.34 4.38
N ALA A 72 0.62 -3.80 3.17
CA ALA A 72 -0.03 -2.55 2.80
C ALA A 72 -1.56 -2.65 2.86
N SER A 73 -2.12 -3.77 2.37
CA SER A 73 -3.57 -4.00 2.38
C SER A 73 -4.13 -4.13 3.80
N THR A 74 -3.47 -4.87 4.68
CA THR A 74 -3.90 -4.97 6.07
C THR A 74 -3.76 -3.65 6.81
N SER A 75 -2.67 -2.92 6.57
CA SER A 75 -2.44 -1.59 7.17
C SER A 75 -3.51 -0.59 6.76
N ILE A 76 -3.89 -0.53 5.48
CA ILE A 76 -4.92 0.41 5.03
C ILE A 76 -6.31 0.02 5.57
N LEU A 77 -6.64 -1.28 5.64
CA LEU A 77 -7.91 -1.73 6.23
C LEU A 77 -8.03 -1.35 7.70
N ILE A 78 -6.98 -1.57 8.48
CA ILE A 78 -6.91 -1.13 9.88
C ILE A 78 -7.05 0.40 9.96
N SER A 79 -6.38 1.12 9.08
CA SER A 79 -6.39 2.59 9.07
C SER A 79 -7.76 3.16 8.72
N ILE A 80 -8.45 2.57 7.75
CA ILE A 80 -9.81 2.93 7.38
C ILE A 80 -10.74 2.69 8.57
N PHE A 81 -10.68 1.51 9.15
CA PHE A 81 -11.54 1.15 10.27
C PHE A 81 -11.34 2.08 11.47
N LEU A 82 -10.11 2.18 11.97
CA LEU A 82 -9.81 3.00 13.14
C LEU A 82 -10.01 4.49 12.86
N GLY A 83 -9.50 5.00 11.74
CA GLY A 83 -9.61 6.41 11.39
C GLY A 83 -11.07 6.86 11.18
N PHE A 84 -11.87 6.03 10.53
CA PHE A 84 -13.30 6.29 10.34
C PHE A 84 -14.05 6.40 11.66
N PHE A 85 -13.92 5.41 12.53
CA PHE A 85 -14.62 5.44 13.82
C PHE A 85 -14.12 6.55 14.74
N LEU A 86 -12.79 6.72 14.85
CA LEU A 86 -12.22 7.80 15.66
C LEU A 86 -12.68 9.17 15.16
N GLY A 87 -12.71 9.38 13.84
CA GLY A 87 -13.19 10.63 13.25
C GLY A 87 -14.66 10.92 13.52
N ILE A 88 -15.53 9.89 13.40
CA ILE A 88 -16.95 10.04 13.72
C ILE A 88 -17.16 10.37 15.20
N PHE A 89 -16.55 9.58 16.11
CA PHE A 89 -16.72 9.82 17.55
C PHE A 89 -16.16 11.17 17.97
N SER A 90 -15.03 11.59 17.40
CA SER A 90 -14.45 12.91 17.62
C SER A 90 -15.38 14.03 17.14
N ALA A 91 -15.99 13.91 15.95
CA ALA A 91 -16.93 14.88 15.41
C ALA A 91 -18.22 14.99 16.25
N LEU A 92 -18.77 13.86 16.69
CA LEU A 92 -20.01 13.83 17.48
C LEU A 92 -19.82 14.35 18.91
N ASN A 93 -18.59 14.29 19.42
CA ASN A 93 -18.20 14.83 20.73
C ASN A 93 -17.26 16.03 20.57
N GLN A 94 -17.56 16.91 19.61
CA GLN A 94 -16.76 18.10 19.32
C GLN A 94 -16.52 18.95 20.57
N ASN A 95 -15.30 19.47 20.72
CA ASN A 95 -14.87 20.31 21.84
C ASN A 95 -14.90 19.61 23.21
N THR A 96 -14.95 18.30 23.27
CA THR A 96 -14.80 17.54 24.52
C THR A 96 -13.34 17.07 24.69
N TRP A 97 -13.01 16.58 25.89
CA TRP A 97 -11.69 15.99 26.16
C TRP A 97 -11.33 14.84 25.21
N PHE A 98 -12.31 14.00 24.84
CA PHE A 98 -12.10 12.92 23.87
C PHE A 98 -11.69 13.44 22.49
N ASP A 99 -12.37 14.48 22.00
CA ASP A 99 -12.04 15.13 20.74
C ASP A 99 -10.62 15.70 20.75
N TYR A 100 -10.21 16.37 21.82
CA TYR A 100 -8.84 16.88 21.95
C TYR A 100 -7.80 15.77 21.99
N LEU A 101 -8.07 14.65 22.66
CA LEU A 101 -7.18 13.49 22.65
C LEU A 101 -6.99 12.90 21.24
N VAL A 102 -8.10 12.67 20.52
CA VAL A 102 -8.03 12.15 19.16
C VAL A 102 -7.21 13.07 18.26
N GLN A 103 -7.43 14.38 18.35
CA GLN A 103 -6.66 15.36 17.57
C GLN A 103 -5.17 15.38 17.95
N PHE A 104 -4.87 15.32 19.25
CA PHE A 104 -3.50 15.28 19.75
C PHE A 104 -2.74 14.05 19.22
N PHE A 105 -3.30 12.85 19.38
CA PHE A 105 -2.69 11.62 18.89
C PHE A 105 -2.62 11.57 17.36
N SER A 106 -3.60 12.12 16.67
CA SER A 106 -3.55 12.24 15.20
C SER A 106 -2.39 13.16 14.76
N THR A 107 -2.22 14.29 15.42
CA THR A 107 -1.11 15.21 15.11
C THR A 107 0.24 14.57 15.39
N LEU A 108 0.39 13.87 16.51
CA LEU A 108 1.60 13.10 16.81
C LEU A 108 1.86 12.02 15.74
N GLY A 109 0.85 11.23 15.40
CA GLY A 109 0.98 10.16 14.40
C GLY A 109 1.37 10.66 13.01
N MET A 110 0.98 11.88 12.64
CA MET A 110 1.42 12.50 11.39
C MET A 110 2.85 13.04 11.45
N SER A 111 3.28 13.53 12.60
CA SER A 111 4.57 14.20 12.80
C SER A 111 5.74 13.23 12.95
N VAL A 112 5.48 12.03 13.51
CA VAL A 112 6.53 11.05 13.78
C VAL A 112 6.89 10.27 12.51
N PRO A 113 8.18 10.14 12.15
CA PRO A 113 8.60 9.30 11.04
C PRO A 113 8.24 7.83 11.26
N SER A 114 7.81 7.13 10.20
CA SER A 114 7.36 5.72 10.28
C SER A 114 8.44 4.77 10.81
N PHE A 115 9.71 4.98 10.43
CA PHE A 115 10.81 4.16 10.92
C PHE A 115 11.03 4.31 12.44
N PHE A 116 10.87 5.51 12.97
CA PHE A 116 11.00 5.76 14.41
C PHE A 116 9.86 5.10 15.19
N SER A 117 8.62 5.21 14.69
CA SER A 117 7.48 4.48 15.24
C SER A 117 7.71 2.97 15.20
N ALA A 118 8.29 2.45 14.11
CA ALA A 118 8.56 1.02 13.97
C ALA A 118 9.51 0.51 15.06
N ILE A 119 10.60 1.22 15.32
CA ILE A 119 11.56 0.87 16.37
C ILE A 119 10.91 0.88 17.76
N ILE A 120 10.16 1.95 18.08
CA ILE A 120 9.50 2.08 19.38
C ILE A 120 8.46 0.97 19.59
N PHE A 121 7.60 0.72 18.61
CA PHE A 121 6.57 -0.31 18.72
C PHE A 121 7.15 -1.72 18.77
N ALA A 122 8.17 -2.02 17.96
CA ALA A 122 8.88 -3.29 18.01
C ALA A 122 9.51 -3.50 19.40
N TRP A 123 10.14 -2.48 19.94
CA TRP A 123 10.77 -2.56 21.27
C TRP A 123 9.73 -2.70 22.39
N ILE A 124 8.69 -1.86 22.42
CA ILE A 124 7.68 -1.91 23.50
C ILE A 124 6.88 -3.19 23.42
N PHE A 125 6.22 -3.48 22.29
CA PHE A 125 5.26 -4.57 22.17
C PHE A 125 5.89 -5.91 21.83
N GLY A 126 6.99 -5.91 21.07
CA GLY A 126 7.67 -7.13 20.65
C GLY A 126 8.77 -7.59 21.61
N PHE A 127 9.30 -6.69 22.47
CA PHE A 127 10.34 -7.03 23.44
C PHE A 127 9.87 -6.85 24.88
N VAL A 128 9.55 -5.62 25.32
CA VAL A 128 9.22 -5.34 26.73
C VAL A 128 7.93 -6.00 27.17
N LEU A 129 6.91 -5.97 26.33
CA LEU A 129 5.57 -6.53 26.60
C LEU A 129 5.36 -7.88 25.90
N HIS A 130 6.41 -8.53 25.43
CA HIS A 130 6.30 -9.82 24.71
C HIS A 130 5.48 -10.84 25.46
N ASP A 131 5.76 -11.04 26.75
CA ASP A 131 5.11 -12.02 27.60
C ASP A 131 3.59 -11.78 27.77
N TYR A 132 3.14 -10.53 27.64
CA TYR A 132 1.73 -10.14 27.73
C TYR A 132 1.04 -10.13 26.37
N THR A 133 1.72 -9.69 25.33
CA THR A 133 1.14 -9.51 23.98
C THR A 133 1.29 -10.76 23.12
N GLY A 134 2.32 -11.55 23.36
CA GLY A 134 2.72 -12.67 22.51
C GLY A 134 3.10 -12.24 21.09
N LEU A 135 3.46 -10.96 20.90
CA LEU A 135 3.87 -10.41 19.62
C LEU A 135 5.38 -10.48 19.48
N ASN A 136 5.85 -10.78 18.29
CA ASN A 136 7.27 -10.86 17.99
C ASN A 136 7.84 -9.48 17.58
N MET A 137 9.09 -9.21 17.97
CA MET A 137 9.81 -8.01 17.56
C MET A 137 10.08 -8.01 16.04
N THR A 138 10.39 -9.18 15.49
CA THR A 138 10.65 -9.40 14.07
C THR A 138 9.97 -10.68 13.60
N GLY A 139 9.65 -10.76 12.32
CA GLY A 139 9.06 -11.95 11.71
C GLY A 139 8.45 -11.64 10.35
N SER A 140 8.13 -12.68 9.60
CA SER A 140 7.49 -12.59 8.29
C SER A 140 6.14 -13.30 8.28
N LEU A 141 5.36 -13.09 7.21
CA LEU A 141 4.08 -13.78 7.02
C LEU A 141 4.27 -15.29 6.88
N TYR A 142 5.33 -15.67 6.18
CA TYR A 142 5.70 -17.06 5.93
C TYR A 142 6.93 -17.40 6.76
N GLU A 143 6.79 -18.35 7.65
CA GLU A 143 7.86 -18.87 8.48
C GLU A 143 8.00 -20.37 8.25
N LEU A 144 9.24 -20.85 8.33
CA LEU A 144 9.48 -22.28 8.35
C LEU A 144 9.02 -22.84 9.70
N ASP A 145 8.41 -24.02 9.67
CA ASP A 145 8.08 -24.76 10.88
C ASP A 145 9.34 -25.07 11.69
N ASP A 146 9.19 -25.35 13.00
CA ASP A 146 10.29 -25.67 13.91
C ASP A 146 11.16 -26.84 13.40
N TYR A 147 10.62 -27.67 12.54
CA TYR A 147 11.34 -28.79 11.88
C TYR A 147 11.91 -28.43 10.50
N GLY A 148 11.62 -27.24 9.97
CA GLY A 148 12.09 -26.81 8.65
C GLY A 148 11.43 -27.50 7.44
N GLU A 149 10.39 -28.29 7.65
CA GLU A 149 9.76 -29.11 6.61
C GLU A 149 8.57 -28.46 5.92
N SER A 150 7.91 -27.51 6.58
CA SER A 150 6.72 -26.85 6.03
C SER A 150 6.72 -25.34 6.27
N ILE A 151 6.12 -24.61 5.32
CA ILE A 151 5.91 -23.17 5.45
C ILE A 151 4.58 -22.95 6.17
N ARG A 152 4.60 -22.24 7.29
CA ARG A 152 3.41 -21.82 8.04
C ARG A 152 3.14 -20.33 7.87
N ILE A 153 1.86 -19.96 7.82
CA ILE A 153 1.43 -18.58 7.84
C ILE A 153 1.30 -18.13 9.28
N ASN A 154 2.10 -17.13 9.69
CA ASN A 154 2.03 -16.54 11.01
C ASN A 154 1.41 -15.13 10.97
N LEU A 155 0.10 -15.06 11.16
CA LEU A 155 -0.63 -13.78 11.16
C LEU A 155 -0.26 -12.85 12.32
N LYS A 156 0.30 -13.36 13.41
CA LYS A 156 0.74 -12.53 14.55
C LYS A 156 1.83 -11.56 14.14
N ASN A 157 2.73 -12.00 13.25
CA ASN A 157 3.82 -11.16 12.77
C ASN A 157 3.35 -9.99 11.88
N LEU A 158 2.12 -10.06 11.36
CA LEU A 158 1.51 -9.00 10.56
C LEU A 158 0.97 -7.84 11.42
N ILE A 159 0.65 -8.08 12.69
CA ILE A 159 -0.06 -7.12 13.56
C ILE A 159 0.77 -5.86 13.79
N LEU A 160 1.99 -5.99 14.32
CA LEU A 160 2.83 -4.82 14.65
C LEU A 160 3.22 -4.01 13.41
N PRO A 161 3.77 -4.61 12.33
CA PRO A 161 4.10 -3.86 11.12
C PRO A 161 2.89 -3.15 10.51
N SER A 162 1.71 -3.81 10.50
CA SER A 162 0.48 -3.22 9.97
C SER A 162 -0.02 -2.04 10.79
N LEU A 163 0.02 -2.13 12.11
CA LEU A 163 -0.36 -1.02 13.00
C LEU A 163 0.57 0.17 12.79
N VAL A 164 1.89 -0.06 12.79
CA VAL A 164 2.88 1.00 12.62
C VAL A 164 2.75 1.70 11.28
N LEU A 165 2.64 0.93 10.19
CA LEU A 165 2.46 1.47 8.85
C LEU A 165 1.13 2.23 8.74
N GLY A 166 0.11 1.80 9.49
CA GLY A 166 -1.23 2.40 9.55
C GLY A 166 -1.36 3.67 10.36
N ILE A 167 -0.44 3.98 11.29
CA ILE A 167 -0.57 5.15 12.21
C ILE A 167 -0.83 6.46 11.46
N ARG A 168 -0.04 6.76 10.42
CA ARG A 168 -0.17 8.00 9.65
C ARG A 168 -1.50 8.07 8.89
N PRO A 169 -1.91 7.06 8.12
CA PRO A 169 -3.24 7.06 7.50
C PRO A 169 -4.39 7.12 8.50
N VAL A 170 -4.32 6.41 9.65
CA VAL A 170 -5.33 6.53 10.73
C VAL A 170 -5.51 7.98 11.13
N ALA A 171 -4.41 8.68 11.38
CA ALA A 171 -4.43 10.07 11.80
C ALA A 171 -5.09 10.99 10.77
N VAL A 172 -4.69 10.85 9.49
CA VAL A 172 -5.23 11.69 8.40
C VAL A 172 -6.70 11.37 8.14
N ILE A 173 -7.08 10.09 8.06
CA ILE A 173 -8.46 9.66 7.84
C ILE A 173 -9.36 10.14 8.98
N SER A 174 -8.90 10.02 10.23
CA SER A 174 -9.63 10.49 11.41
C SER A 174 -9.89 12.00 11.35
N GLN A 175 -8.89 12.81 11.05
CA GLN A 175 -9.04 14.26 10.93
C GLN A 175 -9.95 14.66 9.76
N MET A 176 -9.80 14.01 8.60
CA MET A 176 -10.64 14.27 7.43
C MET A 176 -12.10 13.92 7.70
N MET A 177 -12.36 12.74 8.30
CA MET A 177 -13.70 12.31 8.66
C MET A 177 -14.33 13.25 9.68
N ARG A 178 -13.59 13.63 10.73
CA ARG A 178 -14.05 14.61 11.73
C ARG A 178 -14.43 15.93 11.09
N ASN A 179 -13.54 16.53 10.32
CA ASN A 179 -13.74 17.85 9.72
C ASN A 179 -14.89 17.84 8.71
N SER A 180 -14.98 16.79 7.88
CA SER A 180 -16.06 16.63 6.93
C SER A 180 -17.41 16.45 7.61
N LEU A 181 -17.48 15.63 8.65
CA LEU A 181 -18.72 15.36 9.38
C LEU A 181 -19.22 16.62 10.12
N ILE A 182 -18.35 17.38 10.77
CA ILE A 182 -18.70 18.66 11.42
C ILE A 182 -19.27 19.64 10.38
N LYS A 183 -18.62 19.77 9.22
CA LYS A 183 -19.11 20.63 8.13
C LYS A 183 -20.48 20.21 7.63
N VAL A 184 -20.71 18.91 7.47
CA VAL A 184 -22.00 18.38 7.02
C VAL A 184 -23.09 18.58 8.06
N LEU A 185 -22.82 18.36 9.34
CA LEU A 185 -23.77 18.55 10.44
C LEU A 185 -24.23 20.00 10.58
N SER A 186 -23.47 20.96 10.10
CA SER A 186 -23.85 22.39 10.11
C SER A 186 -24.76 22.82 8.96
N GLN A 187 -25.03 21.93 7.97
CA GLN A 187 -25.80 22.24 6.77
C GLN A 187 -27.32 22.36 7.04
N ASN A 188 -27.99 23.20 6.25
CA ASN A 188 -29.43 23.45 6.39
C ASN A 188 -30.31 22.20 6.18
N TYR A 189 -29.92 21.29 5.27
CA TYR A 189 -30.69 20.07 5.05
C TYR A 189 -30.69 19.13 6.26
N ILE A 190 -29.62 19.14 7.09
CA ILE A 190 -29.58 18.42 8.35
C ILE A 190 -30.59 19.02 9.35
N ARG A 191 -30.69 20.35 9.44
CA ARG A 191 -31.70 21.02 10.25
C ARG A 191 -33.11 20.66 9.79
N THR A 192 -33.35 20.63 8.45
CA THR A 192 -34.64 20.23 7.89
C THR A 192 -34.97 18.77 8.22
N ALA A 193 -33.99 17.85 8.22
CA ALA A 193 -34.21 16.48 8.62
C ALA A 193 -34.69 16.37 10.09
N TYR A 194 -34.07 17.12 11.00
CA TYR A 194 -34.51 17.19 12.38
C TYR A 194 -35.92 17.79 12.50
N SER A 195 -36.24 18.87 11.77
CA SER A 195 -37.57 19.50 11.78
C SER A 195 -38.68 18.56 11.25
N LYS A 196 -38.34 17.58 10.42
CA LYS A 196 -39.26 16.51 9.97
C LYS A 196 -39.44 15.38 11.00
N GLY A 197 -38.86 15.50 12.19
CA GLY A 197 -39.01 14.53 13.28
C GLY A 197 -38.11 13.31 13.20
N LEU A 198 -37.08 13.29 12.31
CA LEU A 198 -36.15 12.19 12.24
C LEU A 198 -35.27 12.13 13.49
N SER A 199 -35.08 10.92 14.02
CA SER A 199 -34.21 10.74 15.18
C SER A 199 -32.74 11.05 14.87
N LYS A 200 -31.99 11.46 15.91
CA LYS A 200 -30.55 11.77 15.79
C LYS A 200 -29.75 10.67 15.13
N PHE A 201 -30.05 9.41 15.44
CA PHE A 201 -29.34 8.26 14.86
C PHE A 201 -29.52 8.17 13.35
N PHE A 202 -30.77 8.28 12.85
CA PHE A 202 -31.07 8.24 11.42
C PHE A 202 -30.47 9.42 10.67
N VAL A 203 -30.55 10.65 11.24
CA VAL A 203 -29.96 11.84 10.62
C VAL A 203 -28.45 11.68 10.49
N ILE A 204 -27.75 11.19 11.51
CA ILE A 204 -26.31 10.98 11.46
C ILE A 204 -25.95 9.89 10.45
N LYS A 205 -26.59 8.72 10.55
CA LYS A 205 -26.25 7.55 9.72
C LYS A 205 -26.54 7.79 8.24
N ASP A 206 -27.76 8.23 7.91
CA ASP A 206 -28.25 8.24 6.53
C ASP A 206 -28.02 9.56 5.80
N HIS A 207 -27.92 10.69 6.53
CA HIS A 207 -27.73 12.01 5.93
C HIS A 207 -26.35 12.59 6.18
N ALA A 208 -25.79 12.49 7.41
CA ALA A 208 -24.54 13.14 7.71
C ALA A 208 -23.32 12.31 7.27
N ILE A 209 -23.21 11.04 7.70
CA ILE A 209 -22.06 10.19 7.38
C ILE A 209 -21.93 9.99 5.87
N LYS A 210 -23.01 9.63 5.19
CA LYS A 210 -22.98 9.40 3.73
C LYS A 210 -22.41 10.59 2.96
N ASN A 211 -22.86 11.82 3.30
CA ASN A 211 -22.40 13.02 2.63
C ASN A 211 -21.01 13.49 3.06
N SER A 212 -20.50 13.00 4.20
CA SER A 212 -19.14 13.30 4.66
C SER A 212 -18.07 12.35 4.10
N LEU A 213 -18.46 11.23 3.44
CA LEU A 213 -17.52 10.22 2.95
C LEU A 213 -16.69 10.66 1.76
N SER A 214 -17.22 11.50 0.87
CA SER A 214 -16.56 11.85 -0.40
C SER A 214 -15.08 12.30 -0.21
N PRO A 215 -14.75 13.31 0.60
CA PRO A 215 -13.36 13.72 0.79
C PRO A 215 -12.52 12.66 1.54
N VAL A 216 -13.16 11.83 2.34
CA VAL A 216 -12.49 10.76 3.10
C VAL A 216 -12.04 9.64 2.17
N VAL A 217 -12.91 9.19 1.26
CA VAL A 217 -12.59 8.15 0.26
C VAL A 217 -11.43 8.58 -0.64
N THR A 218 -11.44 9.84 -1.11
CA THR A 218 -10.33 10.40 -1.90
C THR A 218 -9.01 10.36 -1.12
N THR A 219 -9.03 10.71 0.16
CA THR A 219 -7.85 10.67 1.02
C THR A 219 -7.35 9.24 1.22
N MET A 220 -8.25 8.28 1.49
CA MET A 220 -7.90 6.85 1.68
C MET A 220 -7.15 6.29 0.48
N SER A 221 -7.62 6.57 -0.72
CA SER A 221 -7.04 6.03 -1.94
C SER A 221 -5.62 6.53 -2.19
N GLY A 222 -5.34 7.81 -1.99
CA GLY A 222 -3.99 8.36 -2.10
C GLY A 222 -3.01 7.74 -1.09
N TRP A 223 -3.49 7.42 0.11
CA TRP A 223 -2.66 6.77 1.12
C TRP A 223 -2.32 5.32 0.80
N PHE A 224 -3.22 4.56 0.19
CA PHE A 224 -2.93 3.17 -0.18
C PHE A 224 -1.73 3.07 -1.13
N ALA A 225 -1.71 3.89 -2.18
CA ALA A 225 -0.57 3.96 -3.10
C ALA A 225 0.72 4.38 -2.38
N SER A 226 0.63 5.38 -1.49
CA SER A 226 1.78 5.89 -0.72
C SER A 226 2.34 4.87 0.26
N MET A 227 1.51 3.97 0.82
CA MET A 227 1.95 2.93 1.77
C MET A 227 2.91 1.93 1.14
N LEU A 228 2.73 1.58 -0.13
CA LEU A 228 3.65 0.66 -0.83
C LEU A 228 5.07 1.23 -0.92
N ALA A 229 5.20 2.54 -1.14
CA ALA A 229 6.50 3.20 -1.12
C ALA A 229 7.01 3.45 0.31
N GLY A 230 6.09 3.71 1.25
CA GLY A 230 6.40 4.02 2.65
C GLY A 230 6.69 2.79 3.53
N SER A 231 6.42 1.58 3.05
CA SER A 231 6.62 0.34 3.82
C SER A 231 8.10 -0.07 3.96
N VAL A 232 8.99 0.45 3.13
CA VAL A 232 10.41 0.04 3.00
C VAL A 232 11.12 -0.07 4.35
N PHE A 233 11.09 0.99 5.15
CA PHE A 233 11.75 0.98 6.45
C PHE A 233 11.02 0.16 7.50
N VAL A 234 9.69 0.09 7.42
CA VAL A 234 8.88 -0.74 8.32
C VAL A 234 9.18 -2.21 8.05
N GLU A 235 9.19 -2.63 6.79
CA GLU A 235 9.57 -3.99 6.40
C GLU A 235 10.98 -4.36 6.86
N TYR A 236 11.93 -3.47 6.70
CA TYR A 236 13.32 -3.70 7.10
C TYR A 236 13.45 -3.86 8.61
N ILE A 237 12.83 -2.98 9.42
CA ILE A 237 12.93 -3.01 10.89
C ILE A 237 12.26 -4.26 11.47
N PHE A 238 11.09 -4.65 10.96
CA PHE A 238 10.39 -5.84 11.41
C PHE A 238 10.93 -7.15 10.79
N GLY A 239 11.94 -7.08 9.91
CA GLY A 239 12.45 -8.26 9.20
C GLY A 239 11.44 -8.89 8.25
N TRP A 240 10.43 -8.13 7.83
CA TRP A 240 9.37 -8.58 6.93
C TRP A 240 9.91 -8.87 5.53
N ASN A 241 9.74 -10.09 5.02
CA ASN A 241 10.29 -10.52 3.73
C ASN A 241 9.53 -9.93 2.54
N GLY A 242 9.45 -8.61 2.48
CA GLY A 242 8.81 -7.86 1.42
C GLY A 242 9.81 -7.18 0.49
N LEU A 243 9.27 -6.52 -0.54
CA LEU A 243 10.06 -5.83 -1.57
C LEU A 243 10.83 -4.63 -1.00
N GLY A 244 10.27 -3.97 0.02
CA GLY A 244 10.94 -2.85 0.70
C GLY A 244 12.20 -3.28 1.44
N LYS A 245 12.18 -4.43 2.12
CA LYS A 245 13.37 -5.01 2.74
C LYS A 245 14.44 -5.35 1.69
N GLU A 246 14.04 -5.97 0.57
CA GLU A 246 14.98 -6.28 -0.54
C GLU A 246 15.63 -5.01 -1.12
N ILE A 247 14.94 -3.87 -1.14
CA ILE A 247 15.53 -2.58 -1.55
C ILE A 247 16.67 -2.19 -0.61
N VAL A 248 16.45 -2.25 0.72
CA VAL A 248 17.48 -1.88 1.71
C VAL A 248 18.65 -2.88 1.67
N ASP A 249 18.36 -4.17 1.59
CA ASP A 249 19.38 -5.21 1.50
C ASP A 249 20.21 -5.07 0.22
N SER A 250 19.57 -4.75 -0.92
CA SER A 250 20.25 -4.50 -2.19
C SER A 250 21.14 -3.25 -2.17
N LEU A 251 20.72 -2.21 -1.45
CA LEU A 251 21.56 -1.03 -1.22
C LEU A 251 22.82 -1.38 -0.42
N ASN A 252 22.66 -2.15 0.65
CA ASN A 252 23.79 -2.54 1.51
C ASN A 252 24.78 -3.48 0.81
N THR A 253 24.27 -4.33 -0.10
CA THR A 253 25.10 -5.31 -0.84
C THR A 253 25.52 -4.84 -2.22
N LEU A 254 25.11 -3.62 -2.64
CA LEU A 254 25.36 -3.05 -3.97
C LEU A 254 24.81 -3.93 -5.13
N ASP A 255 23.68 -4.59 -4.90
CA ASP A 255 22.98 -5.36 -5.93
C ASP A 255 22.08 -4.44 -6.78
N ILE A 256 22.72 -3.73 -7.70
CA ILE A 256 22.08 -2.70 -8.54
C ILE A 256 20.90 -3.24 -9.38
N PRO A 257 20.97 -4.43 -10.02
CA PRO A 257 19.83 -4.96 -10.76
C PRO A 257 18.58 -5.18 -9.89
N VAL A 258 18.74 -5.74 -8.69
CA VAL A 258 17.63 -5.95 -7.74
C VAL A 258 17.07 -4.62 -7.26
N LEU A 259 17.93 -3.68 -6.89
CA LEU A 259 17.53 -2.35 -6.46
C LEU A 259 16.69 -1.63 -7.52
N ILE A 260 17.19 -1.56 -8.77
CA ILE A 260 16.48 -0.89 -9.86
C ILE A 260 15.17 -1.61 -10.17
N GLY A 261 15.19 -2.94 -10.24
CA GLY A 261 14.00 -3.75 -10.50
C GLY A 261 12.92 -3.56 -9.46
N ALA A 262 13.27 -3.57 -8.18
CA ALA A 262 12.35 -3.37 -7.07
C ALA A 262 11.74 -1.95 -7.07
N VAL A 263 12.56 -0.91 -7.24
CA VAL A 263 12.09 0.49 -7.30
C VAL A 263 11.16 0.72 -8.48
N LEU A 264 11.52 0.21 -9.68
CA LEU A 264 10.67 0.33 -10.87
C LEU A 264 9.33 -0.41 -10.68
N THR A 265 9.34 -1.56 -10.01
CA THR A 265 8.12 -2.33 -9.72
C THR A 265 7.20 -1.58 -8.78
N ILE A 266 7.74 -1.00 -7.69
CA ILE A 266 6.94 -0.16 -6.78
C ILE A 266 6.37 1.05 -7.52
N ALA A 267 7.18 1.74 -8.31
CA ALA A 267 6.73 2.89 -9.09
C ALA A 267 5.61 2.52 -10.09
N PHE A 268 5.73 1.39 -10.75
CA PHE A 268 4.71 0.88 -11.67
C PHE A 268 3.39 0.57 -10.95
N ILE A 269 3.46 -0.15 -9.83
CA ILE A 269 2.27 -0.49 -9.03
C ILE A 269 1.63 0.78 -8.46
N PHE A 270 2.44 1.75 -8.01
CA PHE A 270 1.96 3.04 -7.55
C PHE A 270 1.13 3.74 -8.64
N ILE A 271 1.62 3.78 -9.89
CA ILE A 271 0.89 4.36 -11.02
C ILE A 271 -0.42 3.61 -11.29
N LEU A 272 -0.38 2.26 -11.32
CA LEU A 272 -1.57 1.45 -11.54
C LEU A 272 -2.65 1.68 -10.48
N ILE A 273 -2.25 1.74 -9.22
CA ILE A 273 -3.18 1.99 -8.11
C ILE A 273 -3.80 3.38 -8.24
N ASN A 274 -3.01 4.42 -8.56
CA ASN A 274 -3.57 5.77 -8.74
C ASN A 274 -4.58 5.83 -9.90
N ILE A 275 -4.28 5.21 -11.05
CA ILE A 275 -5.23 5.11 -12.17
C ILE A 275 -6.52 4.39 -11.73
N PHE A 276 -6.40 3.28 -11.02
CA PHE A 276 -7.55 2.52 -10.52
C PHE A 276 -8.42 3.34 -9.57
N VAL A 277 -7.76 4.07 -8.68
CA VAL A 277 -8.40 5.00 -7.74
C VAL A 277 -9.14 6.13 -8.46
N ASP A 278 -8.54 6.73 -9.47
CA ASP A 278 -9.16 7.81 -10.25
C ASP A 278 -10.40 7.32 -10.98
N VAL A 279 -10.37 6.09 -11.51
CA VAL A 279 -11.54 5.44 -12.12
C VAL A 279 -12.67 5.24 -11.09
N ILE A 280 -12.33 4.69 -9.90
CA ILE A 280 -13.32 4.51 -8.82
C ILE A 280 -13.92 5.86 -8.41
N TYR A 281 -13.09 6.89 -8.25
CA TYR A 281 -13.55 8.22 -7.88
C TYR A 281 -14.49 8.80 -8.93
N THR A 282 -14.17 8.67 -10.21
CA THR A 282 -15.03 9.13 -11.31
C THR A 282 -16.39 8.44 -11.29
N VAL A 283 -16.44 7.12 -11.08
CA VAL A 283 -17.67 6.35 -10.97
C VAL A 283 -18.49 6.78 -9.76
N LEU A 284 -17.86 6.95 -8.59
CA LEU A 284 -18.56 7.41 -7.39
C LEU A 284 -19.09 8.84 -7.53
N SER A 285 -18.34 9.73 -8.16
CA SER A 285 -18.76 11.11 -8.42
C SER A 285 -19.98 11.17 -9.36
N LEU A 286 -20.04 10.30 -10.37
CA LEU A 286 -21.18 10.23 -11.29
C LEU A 286 -22.47 9.68 -10.65
N ILE A 287 -22.37 8.89 -9.58
CA ILE A 287 -23.52 8.36 -8.84
C ILE A 287 -24.14 9.42 -7.92
N HIS A 288 -23.40 10.50 -7.60
CA HIS A 288 -23.88 11.56 -6.73
C HIS A 288 -24.42 12.81 -7.46
N ILE A 289 -24.45 12.80 -8.79
CA ILE A 289 -25.15 13.78 -9.61
C ILE A 289 -26.53 13.23 -10.00
#